data_e4bd7053d2c99f4a72f0297b4c494dcd
#
_entry.id   e4bd7053d2c99f4a72f0297b4c494dcd
#
_cell.length_a   1.000
_cell.length_b   1.000
_cell.length_c   1.000
_cell.angle_alpha   90.00
_cell.angle_beta   90.00
_cell.angle_gamma   90.00
#
_symmetry.space_group_name_H-M   'P 1'
#
loop_
_entity.id
_entity.type
_entity.pdbx_description
1 polymer ?
#
loop_
_entity_poly.entity_id
_entity_poly.type
_entity_poly.pdbx_seq_one_letter_code
_entity_poly.pdbx_strand_id
1 'polypeptide(L)'
;MNVEHIIDMARQAGASDVHLVCGLPVKFRLAGRLENAGVDGDAPLSHDDCEQLARRLAGDDFDRIQRIGELDRAETIGGVRVRINLFRQQGHASAALRLLSDRIPALETLGLPPAVMDFPRIQRGIVVVTGETGSGKSTTLAALIDSINHTRAENIITMEDPIEYVYTPDQSVISQREIGQDTESYSNALRAVLREDPDVVLIGEMRDLDTIQTALTAAETGHFVLATLHTKSAADSIDRMVDVFPEGLQRQVRMQLSTTLVAVLSQQLLPRRDGTGRALACELMMVTPAIRNLIREGKTPQIAGSLATSASAGSVTMDNALIALARNRDITSQTAIDAAHDVDYVRKSVR
;
A
#
# COMPACT_ATOMS: atom_id res chain seq x y z
N MET A 1 13.71 5.59 -30.24
CA MET A 1 14.16 5.69 -28.83
C MET A 1 13.82 4.40 -28.09
N ASN A 2 14.70 3.88 -27.21
CA ASN A 2 14.52 2.58 -26.54
C ASN A 2 14.11 2.79 -25.08
N VAL A 3 12.96 2.24 -24.68
CA VAL A 3 12.39 2.34 -23.32
C VAL A 3 13.30 1.68 -22.28
N GLU A 4 13.87 0.51 -22.59
CA GLU A 4 14.76 -0.24 -21.71
C GLU A 4 16.01 0.59 -21.36
N HIS A 5 16.56 1.33 -22.33
CA HIS A 5 17.69 2.22 -22.11
C HIS A 5 17.32 3.42 -21.21
N ILE A 6 16.14 4.04 -21.44
CA ILE A 6 15.66 5.14 -20.61
C ILE A 6 15.48 4.68 -19.14
N ILE A 7 14.88 3.52 -18.93
CA ILE A 7 14.67 2.97 -17.59
C ILE A 7 15.99 2.62 -16.89
N ASP A 8 16.97 2.05 -17.62
CA ASP A 8 18.29 1.76 -17.05
C ASP A 8 19.03 3.05 -16.64
N MET A 9 19.01 4.10 -17.50
CA MET A 9 19.54 5.41 -17.15
C MET A 9 18.86 6.01 -15.92
N ALA A 10 17.52 5.94 -15.87
CA ALA A 10 16.74 6.45 -14.73
C ALA A 10 17.10 5.73 -13.43
N ARG A 11 17.25 4.39 -13.47
CA ARG A 11 17.69 3.58 -12.33
C ARG A 11 19.10 3.97 -11.86
N GLN A 12 20.04 4.10 -12.78
CA GLN A 12 21.43 4.49 -12.48
C GLN A 12 21.52 5.90 -11.88
N ALA A 13 20.66 6.82 -12.35
CA ALA A 13 20.56 8.17 -11.81
C ALA A 13 19.82 8.27 -10.48
N GLY A 14 19.17 7.18 -10.00
CA GLY A 14 18.34 7.19 -8.81
C GLY A 14 17.03 7.98 -8.98
N ALA A 15 16.49 8.00 -10.19
CA ALA A 15 15.22 8.67 -10.49
C ALA A 15 14.04 7.89 -9.92
N SER A 16 13.06 8.60 -9.36
CA SER A 16 11.80 8.02 -8.93
C SER A 16 10.78 7.90 -10.06
N ASP A 17 10.78 8.86 -10.97
CA ASP A 17 9.82 8.91 -12.09
C ASP A 17 10.52 9.37 -13.37
N VAL A 18 9.97 8.91 -14.50
CA VAL A 18 10.35 9.35 -15.87
C VAL A 18 9.12 9.94 -16.53
N HIS A 19 9.28 11.09 -17.17
CA HIS A 19 8.23 11.75 -17.94
C HIS A 19 8.59 11.82 -19.40
N LEU A 20 7.73 11.27 -20.25
CA LEU A 20 7.83 11.24 -21.70
C LEU A 20 6.68 12.09 -22.27
N VAL A 21 7.00 13.30 -22.71
CA VAL A 21 6.00 14.29 -23.16
C VAL A 21 6.46 14.88 -24.50
N CYS A 22 5.56 14.87 -25.49
CA CYS A 22 5.85 15.41 -26.82
C CYS A 22 6.26 16.89 -26.76
N GLY A 23 7.32 17.24 -27.48
CA GLY A 23 7.89 18.58 -27.51
C GLY A 23 8.83 18.91 -26.35
N LEU A 24 9.03 17.98 -25.40
CA LEU A 24 9.98 18.15 -24.31
C LEU A 24 11.07 17.06 -24.35
N PRO A 25 12.26 17.32 -23.83
CA PRO A 25 13.25 16.28 -23.56
C PRO A 25 12.67 15.26 -22.54
N VAL A 26 13.21 14.05 -22.54
CA VAL A 26 12.94 13.08 -21.45
C VAL A 26 13.31 13.73 -20.12
N LYS A 27 12.40 13.67 -19.15
CA LYS A 27 12.61 14.23 -17.82
C LYS A 27 12.68 13.13 -16.78
N PHE A 28 13.64 13.23 -15.87
CA PHE A 28 13.73 12.42 -14.66
C PHE A 28 13.31 13.22 -13.44
N ARG A 29 12.68 12.56 -12.46
CA ARG A 29 12.46 13.14 -11.14
C ARG A 29 13.56 12.65 -10.21
N LEU A 30 14.46 13.56 -9.86
CA LEU A 30 15.61 13.32 -8.97
C LEU A 30 15.39 14.10 -7.67
N ALA A 31 15.35 13.43 -6.53
CA ALA A 31 15.12 14.05 -5.21
C ALA A 31 13.92 15.05 -5.21
N GLY A 32 12.85 14.71 -5.91
CA GLY A 32 11.62 15.51 -6.02
C GLY A 32 11.63 16.59 -7.10
N ARG A 33 12.75 16.86 -7.77
CA ARG A 33 12.88 17.86 -8.85
C ARG A 33 12.85 17.20 -10.21
N LEU A 34 12.24 17.86 -11.21
CA LEU A 34 12.28 17.43 -12.60
C LEU A 34 13.50 18.04 -13.31
N GLU A 35 14.35 17.16 -13.85
CA GLU A 35 15.57 17.51 -14.56
C GLU A 35 15.61 16.85 -15.93
N ASN A 36 16.38 17.37 -16.86
CA ASN A 36 16.62 16.72 -18.14
C ASN A 36 17.43 15.45 -17.93
N ALA A 37 17.05 14.39 -18.63
CA ALA A 37 17.64 13.07 -18.46
C ALA A 37 18.98 12.86 -19.17
N GLY A 38 19.39 13.79 -20.07
CA GLY A 38 20.57 13.61 -20.93
C GLY A 38 20.39 12.57 -22.05
N VAL A 39 19.17 12.07 -22.24
CA VAL A 39 18.86 11.08 -23.27
C VAL A 39 18.93 11.75 -24.62
N ASP A 40 19.70 11.16 -25.55
CA ASP A 40 19.92 11.69 -26.92
C ASP A 40 20.28 13.18 -26.95
N GLY A 41 21.08 13.65 -25.95
CA GLY A 41 21.53 15.06 -25.88
C GLY A 41 20.40 16.04 -25.55
N ASP A 42 19.36 15.59 -24.84
CA ASP A 42 18.18 16.37 -24.47
C ASP A 42 17.36 16.88 -25.66
N ALA A 43 17.35 16.15 -26.74
CA ALA A 43 16.49 16.48 -27.89
C ALA A 43 15.01 16.34 -27.48
N PRO A 44 14.13 17.30 -27.85
CA PRO A 44 12.70 17.16 -27.59
C PRO A 44 12.12 15.96 -28.33
N LEU A 45 11.25 15.19 -27.64
CA LEU A 45 10.53 14.07 -28.21
C LEU A 45 9.60 14.53 -29.34
N SER A 46 9.72 13.93 -30.51
CA SER A 46 8.78 14.14 -31.61
C SER A 46 7.45 13.42 -31.35
N HIS A 47 6.45 13.74 -32.20
CA HIS A 47 5.18 12.99 -32.19
C HIS A 47 5.43 11.50 -32.43
N ASP A 48 6.26 11.14 -33.39
CA ASP A 48 6.56 9.77 -33.77
C ASP A 48 7.30 9.02 -32.63
N ASP A 49 8.24 9.69 -31.93
CA ASP A 49 8.89 9.11 -30.75
C ASP A 49 7.87 8.76 -29.67
N CYS A 50 6.96 9.68 -29.35
CA CYS A 50 5.93 9.47 -28.34
C CYS A 50 4.96 8.35 -28.71
N GLU A 51 4.53 8.28 -29.97
CA GLU A 51 3.64 7.19 -30.45
C GLU A 51 4.37 5.83 -30.41
N GLN A 52 5.65 5.75 -30.78
CA GLN A 52 6.44 4.52 -30.71
C GLN A 52 6.65 4.07 -29.27
N LEU A 53 7.02 4.99 -28.37
CA LEU A 53 7.17 4.70 -26.94
C LEU A 53 5.83 4.23 -26.32
N ALA A 54 4.73 4.90 -26.66
CA ALA A 54 3.40 4.52 -26.19
C ALA A 54 2.98 3.13 -26.70
N ARG A 55 3.24 2.79 -27.97
CA ARG A 55 2.98 1.45 -28.52
C ARG A 55 3.78 0.38 -27.79
N ARG A 56 5.08 0.62 -27.54
CA ARG A 56 5.94 -0.31 -26.78
C ARG A 56 5.43 -0.51 -25.35
N LEU A 57 5.02 0.57 -24.68
CA LEU A 57 4.56 0.55 -23.29
C LEU A 57 3.13 0.02 -23.13
N ALA A 58 2.27 0.19 -24.12
CA ALA A 58 0.90 -0.29 -24.08
C ALA A 58 0.77 -1.76 -24.51
N GLY A 59 1.66 -2.24 -25.39
CA GLY A 59 1.52 -3.55 -25.99
C GLY A 59 0.18 -3.71 -26.73
N ASP A 60 -0.53 -4.79 -26.45
CA ASP A 60 -1.83 -5.12 -27.06
C ASP A 60 -2.94 -4.12 -26.72
N ASP A 61 -2.80 -3.35 -25.65
CA ASP A 61 -3.78 -2.35 -25.21
C ASP A 61 -3.63 -0.97 -25.93
N PHE A 62 -2.77 -0.85 -26.93
CA PHE A 62 -2.53 0.44 -27.58
C PHE A 62 -3.81 1.07 -28.19
N ASP A 63 -4.69 0.26 -28.77
CA ASP A 63 -5.97 0.72 -29.33
C ASP A 63 -6.92 1.26 -28.23
N ARG A 64 -6.79 0.79 -27.01
CA ARG A 64 -7.53 1.33 -25.85
C ARG A 64 -7.12 2.76 -25.55
N ILE A 65 -5.82 3.09 -25.61
CA ILE A 65 -5.33 4.46 -25.40
C ILE A 65 -5.88 5.40 -26.47
N GLN A 66 -5.95 4.95 -27.72
CA GLN A 66 -6.50 5.77 -28.81
C GLN A 66 -8.00 6.05 -28.60
N ARG A 67 -8.75 5.11 -28.03
CA ARG A 67 -10.20 5.22 -27.83
C ARG A 67 -10.58 5.93 -26.53
N ILE A 68 -9.90 5.61 -25.40
CA ILE A 68 -10.26 6.10 -24.06
C ILE A 68 -9.38 7.29 -23.66
N GLY A 69 -8.13 7.34 -24.13
CA GLY A 69 -7.18 8.42 -23.84
C GLY A 69 -6.24 8.16 -22.69
N GLU A 70 -6.41 7.04 -21.94
CA GLU A 70 -5.59 6.70 -20.79
C GLU A 70 -5.47 5.19 -20.58
N LEU A 71 -4.33 4.75 -20.00
CA LEU A 71 -4.07 3.37 -19.61
C LEU A 71 -3.09 3.36 -18.43
N ASP A 72 -3.48 2.72 -17.34
CA ASP A 72 -2.60 2.37 -16.22
C ASP A 72 -2.22 0.89 -16.29
N ARG A 73 -0.94 0.57 -16.10
CA ARG A 73 -0.43 -0.80 -16.00
C ARG A 73 0.91 -0.82 -15.28
N ALA A 74 1.40 -2.01 -14.95
CA ALA A 74 2.77 -2.19 -14.50
C ALA A 74 3.47 -3.28 -15.33
N GLU A 75 4.77 -3.10 -15.58
CA GLU A 75 5.60 -4.02 -16.35
C GLU A 75 7.00 -4.09 -15.74
N THR A 76 7.69 -5.22 -15.89
CA THR A 76 9.10 -5.32 -15.54
C THR A 76 9.95 -5.04 -16.79
N ILE A 77 10.64 -3.91 -16.81
CA ILE A 77 11.45 -3.45 -17.93
C ILE A 77 12.92 -3.43 -17.50
N GLY A 78 13.78 -4.20 -18.19
CA GLY A 78 15.21 -4.25 -17.85
C GLY A 78 15.48 -4.71 -16.40
N GLY A 79 14.61 -5.56 -15.83
CA GLY A 79 14.70 -6.01 -14.44
C GLY A 79 14.19 -5.01 -13.40
N VAL A 80 13.62 -3.88 -13.82
CA VAL A 80 13.00 -2.88 -12.94
C VAL A 80 11.48 -2.98 -13.07
N ARG A 81 10.77 -3.10 -11.97
CA ARG A 81 9.31 -2.99 -11.97
C ARG A 81 8.92 -1.52 -12.16
N VAL A 82 8.10 -1.23 -13.15
CA VAL A 82 7.70 0.13 -13.53
C VAL A 82 6.18 0.22 -13.57
N ARG A 83 5.60 1.16 -12.82
CA ARG A 83 4.21 1.57 -13.02
C ARG A 83 4.15 2.56 -14.15
N ILE A 84 3.28 2.32 -15.10
CA ILE A 84 3.16 3.04 -16.36
C ILE A 84 1.78 3.68 -16.42
N ASN A 85 1.73 4.99 -16.45
CA ASN A 85 0.53 5.73 -16.82
C ASN A 85 0.73 6.32 -18.21
N LEU A 86 -0.04 5.83 -19.17
CA LEU A 86 -0.09 6.37 -20.54
C LEU A 86 -1.33 7.24 -20.67
N PHE A 87 -1.18 8.39 -21.30
CA PHE A 87 -2.29 9.33 -21.51
C PHE A 87 -2.11 10.13 -22.78
N ARG A 88 -3.22 10.69 -23.29
CA ARG A 88 -3.19 11.59 -24.43
C ARG A 88 -3.33 13.03 -23.96
N GLN A 89 -2.53 13.92 -24.56
CA GLN A 89 -2.63 15.37 -24.39
C GLN A 89 -2.41 16.08 -25.71
N GLN A 90 -3.22 17.08 -26.05
CA GLN A 90 -3.10 17.88 -27.29
C GLN A 90 -2.94 17.01 -28.56
N GLY A 91 -3.59 15.84 -28.58
CA GLY A 91 -3.50 14.91 -29.71
C GLY A 91 -2.28 13.99 -29.74
N HIS A 92 -1.35 14.11 -28.78
CA HIS A 92 -0.14 13.30 -28.68
C HIS A 92 -0.20 12.30 -27.54
N ALA A 93 0.46 11.15 -27.69
CA ALA A 93 0.70 10.23 -26.61
C ALA A 93 1.76 10.77 -25.63
N SER A 94 1.59 10.50 -24.36
CA SER A 94 2.54 10.85 -23.30
C SER A 94 2.57 9.74 -22.26
N ALA A 95 3.65 9.65 -21.48
CA ALA A 95 3.77 8.67 -20.41
C ALA A 95 4.40 9.26 -19.15
N ALA A 96 3.89 8.83 -18.00
CA ALA A 96 4.55 8.97 -16.71
C ALA A 96 4.89 7.57 -16.20
N LEU A 97 6.18 7.33 -15.98
CA LEU A 97 6.70 6.03 -15.54
C LEU A 97 7.25 6.19 -14.14
N ARG A 98 6.74 5.40 -13.18
CA ARG A 98 7.31 5.35 -11.83
C ARG A 98 8.12 4.09 -11.66
N LEU A 99 9.41 4.25 -11.31
CA LEU A 99 10.28 3.14 -10.97
C LEU A 99 9.91 2.65 -9.56
N LEU A 100 9.57 1.37 -9.47
CA LEU A 100 9.26 0.72 -8.20
C LEU A 100 10.53 0.04 -7.66
N SER A 101 10.59 -0.16 -6.34
CA SER A 101 11.72 -0.86 -5.73
C SER A 101 11.77 -2.30 -6.21
N ASP A 102 12.95 -2.76 -6.59
CA ASP A 102 13.24 -4.16 -6.94
C ASP A 102 13.53 -5.05 -5.72
N ARG A 103 13.59 -4.44 -4.53
CA ARG A 103 13.92 -5.14 -3.28
C ARG A 103 12.83 -4.91 -2.25
N ILE A 104 12.35 -6.01 -1.68
CA ILE A 104 11.49 -5.99 -0.50
C ILE A 104 12.38 -5.79 0.72
N PRO A 105 12.18 -4.73 1.52
CA PRO A 105 12.96 -4.55 2.74
C PRO A 105 12.59 -5.59 3.79
N ALA A 106 13.56 -6.05 4.58
CA ALA A 106 13.29 -6.94 5.69
C ALA A 106 12.35 -6.26 6.72
N LEU A 107 11.38 -7.02 7.24
CA LEU A 107 10.32 -6.52 8.12
C LEU A 107 10.89 -5.76 9.34
N GLU A 108 12.00 -6.25 9.90
CA GLU A 108 12.69 -5.69 11.06
C GLU A 108 13.30 -4.31 10.80
N THR A 109 13.55 -3.98 9.54
CA THR A 109 14.19 -2.70 9.16
C THR A 109 13.21 -1.56 8.97
N LEU A 110 11.90 -1.84 8.98
CA LEU A 110 10.87 -0.86 8.68
C LEU A 110 10.51 0.08 9.85
N GLY A 111 11.02 -0.20 11.06
CA GLY A 111 10.70 0.60 12.25
C GLY A 111 9.27 0.41 12.75
N LEU A 112 8.66 -0.74 12.47
CA LEU A 112 7.32 -1.11 12.90
C LEU A 112 7.29 -1.43 14.40
N PRO A 113 6.11 -1.33 15.06
CA PRO A 113 5.94 -1.78 16.44
C PRO A 113 6.35 -3.25 16.61
N PRO A 114 7.02 -3.64 17.72
CA PRO A 114 7.51 -5.01 17.92
C PRO A 114 6.46 -6.11 17.76
N ALA A 115 5.20 -5.85 18.12
CA ALA A 115 4.12 -6.82 17.98
C ALA A 115 3.81 -7.18 16.51
N VAL A 116 4.19 -6.35 15.55
CA VAL A 116 4.03 -6.64 14.11
C VAL A 116 4.94 -7.77 13.65
N MET A 117 6.05 -8.01 14.35
CA MET A 117 6.98 -9.11 14.05
C MET A 117 6.35 -10.50 14.26
N ASP A 118 5.24 -10.58 15.01
CA ASP A 118 4.50 -11.82 15.18
C ASP A 118 3.39 -12.02 14.12
N PHE A 119 3.10 -11.02 13.29
CA PHE A 119 2.05 -11.13 12.26
C PHE A 119 2.30 -12.25 11.24
N PRO A 120 3.54 -12.52 10.79
CA PRO A 120 3.80 -13.67 9.92
C PRO A 120 3.40 -15.04 10.50
N ARG A 121 3.17 -15.15 11.82
CA ARG A 121 2.73 -16.38 12.49
C ARG A 121 1.21 -16.53 12.60
N ILE A 122 0.46 -15.47 12.23
CA ILE A 122 -1.01 -15.51 12.26
C ILE A 122 -1.49 -16.47 11.18
N GLN A 123 -2.38 -17.39 11.56
CA GLN A 123 -2.90 -18.40 10.63
C GLN A 123 -4.29 -18.03 10.07
N ARG A 124 -5.06 -17.20 10.75
CA ARG A 124 -6.42 -16.82 10.34
C ARG A 124 -6.84 -15.47 10.89
N GLY A 125 -7.79 -14.85 10.25
CA GLY A 125 -8.35 -13.54 10.61
C GLY A 125 -7.87 -12.45 9.68
N ILE A 126 -8.19 -11.21 9.98
CA ILE A 126 -7.88 -10.04 9.15
C ILE A 126 -6.89 -9.14 9.88
N VAL A 127 -5.83 -8.74 9.19
CA VAL A 127 -4.98 -7.61 9.55
C VAL A 127 -5.16 -6.52 8.49
N VAL A 128 -5.49 -5.33 8.94
CA VAL A 128 -5.66 -4.16 8.05
C VAL A 128 -4.48 -3.22 8.22
N VAL A 129 -3.84 -2.85 7.12
CA VAL A 129 -2.83 -1.78 7.08
C VAL A 129 -3.45 -0.55 6.44
N THR A 130 -3.46 0.58 7.15
CA THR A 130 -4.15 1.79 6.69
C THR A 130 -3.25 3.01 6.74
N GLY A 131 -3.67 4.09 6.09
CA GLY A 131 -2.96 5.37 6.00
C GLY A 131 -3.11 6.00 4.63
N GLU A 132 -2.68 7.24 4.49
CA GLU A 132 -2.74 7.99 3.24
C GLU A 132 -1.88 7.34 2.13
N THR A 133 -2.09 7.78 0.89
CA THR A 133 -1.23 7.35 -0.22
C THR A 133 0.22 7.73 0.07
N GLY A 134 1.14 6.78 -0.12
CA GLY A 134 2.57 6.99 0.16
C GLY A 134 2.95 6.85 1.65
N SER A 135 2.08 6.35 2.52
CA SER A 135 2.39 6.08 3.94
C SER A 135 3.20 4.79 4.19
N GLY A 136 3.48 4.00 3.14
CA GLY A 136 4.29 2.78 3.23
C GLY A 136 3.49 1.49 3.39
N LYS A 137 2.17 1.50 3.16
CA LYS A 137 1.30 0.30 3.28
C LYS A 137 1.78 -0.87 2.44
N SER A 138 1.98 -0.65 1.13
CA SER A 138 2.43 -1.71 0.21
C SER A 138 3.78 -2.29 0.62
N THR A 139 4.71 -1.44 1.10
CA THR A 139 6.03 -1.89 1.58
C THR A 139 5.90 -2.76 2.81
N THR A 140 5.05 -2.38 3.77
CA THR A 140 4.80 -3.17 4.98
C THR A 140 4.14 -4.51 4.65
N LEU A 141 3.14 -4.51 3.77
CA LEU A 141 2.48 -5.74 3.33
C LEU A 141 3.44 -6.64 2.55
N ALA A 142 4.27 -6.06 1.67
CA ALA A 142 5.28 -6.82 0.95
C ALA A 142 6.27 -7.49 1.90
N ALA A 143 6.75 -6.78 2.92
CA ALA A 143 7.66 -7.35 3.91
C ALA A 143 7.00 -8.45 4.76
N LEU A 144 5.70 -8.31 5.09
CA LEU A 144 4.93 -9.36 5.79
C LEU A 144 4.78 -10.61 4.93
N ILE A 145 4.38 -10.47 3.67
CA ILE A 145 4.26 -11.60 2.72
C ILE A 145 5.61 -12.26 2.50
N ASP A 146 6.67 -11.49 2.31
CA ASP A 146 8.02 -12.03 2.13
C ASP A 146 8.51 -12.80 3.35
N SER A 147 8.24 -12.29 4.56
CA SER A 147 8.52 -12.99 5.81
C SER A 147 7.73 -14.31 5.93
N ILE A 148 6.46 -14.34 5.52
CA ILE A 148 5.66 -15.58 5.46
C ILE A 148 6.29 -16.55 4.46
N ASN A 149 6.60 -16.08 3.25
CA ASN A 149 7.21 -16.86 2.17
C ASN A 149 8.50 -17.59 2.60
N HIS A 150 9.34 -16.93 3.41
CA HIS A 150 10.61 -17.49 3.88
C HIS A 150 10.47 -18.40 5.12
N THR A 151 9.32 -18.39 5.82
CA THR A 151 9.18 -19.08 7.10
C THR A 151 8.07 -20.12 7.14
N ARG A 152 7.17 -20.14 6.16
CA ARG A 152 5.99 -21.01 6.11
C ARG A 152 5.84 -21.63 4.72
N ALA A 153 5.31 -22.85 4.66
CA ALA A 153 4.96 -23.54 3.42
C ALA A 153 3.46 -23.36 3.15
N GLU A 154 3.08 -22.23 2.58
CA GLU A 154 1.70 -21.79 2.41
C GLU A 154 1.39 -21.48 0.94
N ASN A 155 0.11 -21.49 0.58
CA ASN A 155 -0.37 -20.95 -0.69
C ASN A 155 -0.82 -19.49 -0.48
N ILE A 156 -0.03 -18.56 -0.99
CA ILE A 156 -0.24 -17.11 -0.86
C ILE A 156 -0.81 -16.59 -2.17
N ILE A 157 -1.97 -15.94 -2.12
CA ILE A 157 -2.56 -15.31 -3.30
C ILE A 157 -2.71 -13.82 -3.04
N THR A 158 -2.16 -13.00 -3.94
CA THR A 158 -2.30 -11.55 -3.89
C THR A 158 -3.19 -11.04 -5.03
N MET A 159 -3.96 -10.00 -4.74
CA MET A 159 -4.76 -9.25 -5.69
C MET A 159 -4.41 -7.78 -5.56
N GLU A 160 -3.83 -7.19 -6.58
CA GLU A 160 -3.20 -5.87 -6.52
C GLU A 160 -3.58 -5.00 -7.73
N ASP A 161 -3.52 -3.67 -7.57
CA ASP A 161 -3.88 -2.70 -8.61
C ASP A 161 -2.94 -1.46 -8.57
N PRO A 162 -1.79 -1.53 -9.26
CA PRO A 162 -1.12 -2.70 -9.85
C PRO A 162 -0.20 -3.44 -8.85
N ILE A 163 0.45 -4.54 -9.31
CA ILE A 163 1.51 -5.23 -8.55
C ILE A 163 2.73 -4.32 -8.41
N GLU A 164 3.03 -3.90 -7.17
CA GLU A 164 4.18 -3.03 -6.86
C GLU A 164 5.46 -3.84 -6.59
N TYR A 165 5.38 -4.95 -5.85
CA TYR A 165 6.51 -5.82 -5.52
C TYR A 165 6.30 -7.19 -6.12
N VAL A 166 7.34 -7.74 -6.76
CA VAL A 166 7.32 -9.11 -7.30
C VAL A 166 8.05 -10.02 -6.32
N TYR A 167 7.37 -11.07 -5.87
CA TYR A 167 7.96 -12.04 -4.95
C TYR A 167 8.69 -13.15 -5.70
N THR A 168 9.77 -13.62 -5.12
CA THR A 168 10.41 -14.88 -5.53
C THR A 168 9.94 -15.97 -4.57
N PRO A 169 9.19 -17.00 -5.03
CA PRO A 169 8.77 -18.11 -4.17
C PRO A 169 9.97 -18.81 -3.52
N ASP A 170 9.86 -19.12 -2.21
CA ASP A 170 10.85 -19.89 -1.44
C ASP A 170 10.17 -21.10 -0.80
N GLN A 171 9.66 -21.00 0.43
CA GLN A 171 8.92 -22.10 1.05
C GLN A 171 7.44 -22.12 0.63
N SER A 172 6.89 -20.97 0.29
CA SER A 172 5.49 -20.81 -0.13
C SER A 172 5.32 -20.81 -1.64
N VAL A 173 4.12 -21.16 -2.09
CA VAL A 173 3.67 -20.86 -3.45
C VAL A 173 3.05 -19.46 -3.43
N ILE A 174 3.41 -18.60 -4.38
CA ILE A 174 2.87 -17.24 -4.46
C ILE A 174 2.25 -17.01 -5.85
N SER A 175 0.97 -16.67 -5.85
CA SER A 175 0.22 -16.29 -7.05
C SER A 175 -0.19 -14.83 -6.94
N GLN A 176 0.45 -13.95 -7.72
CA GLN A 176 0.11 -12.53 -7.79
C GLN A 176 -0.82 -12.26 -8.97
N ARG A 177 -1.95 -11.62 -8.71
CA ARG A 177 -2.96 -11.31 -9.72
C ARG A 177 -3.17 -9.80 -9.80
N GLU A 178 -2.92 -9.21 -10.97
CA GLU A 178 -3.11 -7.79 -11.23
C GLU A 178 -4.54 -7.53 -11.73
N ILE A 179 -5.22 -6.58 -11.10
CA ILE A 179 -6.56 -6.15 -11.53
C ILE A 179 -6.47 -5.47 -12.90
N GLY A 180 -7.37 -5.85 -13.78
CA GLY A 180 -7.40 -5.34 -15.16
C GLY A 180 -6.47 -6.09 -16.14
N GLN A 181 -5.58 -6.97 -15.65
CA GLN A 181 -4.73 -7.83 -16.48
C GLN A 181 -5.07 -9.31 -16.27
N ASP A 182 -4.93 -9.81 -15.05
CA ASP A 182 -5.13 -11.22 -14.70
C ASP A 182 -6.56 -11.49 -14.23
N THR A 183 -7.29 -10.47 -13.87
CA THR A 183 -8.68 -10.51 -13.40
C THR A 183 -9.36 -9.17 -13.65
N GLU A 184 -10.69 -9.19 -13.89
CA GLU A 184 -11.45 -7.98 -14.19
C GLU A 184 -11.63 -7.05 -13.00
N SER A 185 -11.74 -7.60 -11.79
CA SER A 185 -12.03 -6.82 -10.58
C SER A 185 -11.63 -7.57 -9.31
N TYR A 186 -11.48 -6.84 -8.20
CA TYR A 186 -11.26 -7.42 -6.87
C TYR A 186 -12.38 -8.40 -6.50
N SER A 187 -13.64 -8.06 -6.75
CA SER A 187 -14.80 -8.90 -6.43
C SER A 187 -14.74 -10.23 -7.17
N ASN A 188 -14.41 -10.23 -8.47
CA ASN A 188 -14.27 -11.46 -9.26
C ASN A 188 -13.08 -12.31 -8.79
N ALA A 189 -11.94 -11.68 -8.56
CA ALA A 189 -10.74 -12.34 -8.05
C ALA A 189 -11.01 -13.02 -6.70
N LEU A 190 -11.58 -12.31 -5.74
CA LEU A 190 -11.87 -12.81 -4.40
C LEU A 190 -12.84 -13.99 -4.39
N ARG A 191 -13.87 -13.98 -5.25
CA ARG A 191 -14.78 -15.13 -5.40
C ARG A 191 -14.07 -16.37 -5.95
N ALA A 192 -13.06 -16.18 -6.80
CA ALA A 192 -12.26 -17.27 -7.36
C ALA A 192 -11.27 -17.82 -6.33
N VAL A 193 -10.56 -16.93 -5.62
CA VAL A 193 -9.52 -17.23 -4.65
C VAL A 193 -9.97 -18.27 -3.61
N LEU A 194 -11.20 -18.19 -3.08
CA LEU A 194 -11.71 -19.16 -2.10
C LEU A 194 -11.80 -20.61 -2.63
N ARG A 195 -11.56 -20.84 -3.92
CA ARG A 195 -11.52 -22.16 -4.57
C ARG A 195 -10.12 -22.54 -5.07
N GLU A 196 -9.15 -21.68 -4.79
CA GLU A 196 -7.75 -21.84 -5.21
C GLU A 196 -6.86 -22.36 -4.06
N ASP A 197 -7.49 -22.91 -3.00
CA ASP A 197 -6.84 -23.46 -1.80
C ASP A 197 -5.85 -22.48 -1.12
N PRO A 198 -6.26 -21.23 -0.83
CA PRO A 198 -5.39 -20.24 -0.24
C PRO A 198 -5.23 -20.44 1.27
N ASP A 199 -4.03 -20.22 1.80
CA ASP A 199 -3.80 -20.07 3.23
C ASP A 199 -3.73 -18.58 3.60
N VAL A 200 -3.09 -17.79 2.75
CA VAL A 200 -2.91 -16.35 2.93
C VAL A 200 -3.42 -15.60 1.71
N VAL A 201 -4.23 -14.58 1.95
CA VAL A 201 -4.83 -13.74 0.91
C VAL A 201 -4.43 -12.29 1.16
N LEU A 202 -3.80 -11.63 0.17
CA LEU A 202 -3.57 -10.19 0.20
C LEU A 202 -4.55 -9.48 -0.73
N ILE A 203 -5.26 -8.51 -0.18
CA ILE A 203 -6.18 -7.63 -0.91
C ILE A 203 -5.57 -6.24 -0.95
N GLY A 204 -5.14 -5.81 -2.13
CA GLY A 204 -4.46 -4.52 -2.31
C GLY A 204 -5.24 -3.36 -1.70
N GLU A 205 -6.56 -3.31 -1.91
CA GLU A 205 -7.43 -2.32 -1.29
C GLU A 205 -8.89 -2.78 -1.16
N MET A 206 -9.49 -2.51 0.00
CA MET A 206 -10.92 -2.74 0.26
C MET A 206 -11.71 -1.43 0.07
N ARG A 207 -12.27 -1.22 -1.13
CA ARG A 207 -13.00 0.02 -1.47
C ARG A 207 -14.51 -0.09 -1.33
N ASP A 208 -15.07 -1.26 -1.61
CA ASP A 208 -16.50 -1.48 -1.77
C ASP A 208 -17.04 -2.62 -0.88
N LEU A 209 -18.34 -2.72 -0.84
CA LEU A 209 -19.07 -3.70 -0.04
C LEU A 209 -18.68 -5.13 -0.40
N ASP A 210 -18.62 -5.46 -1.69
CA ASP A 210 -18.36 -6.82 -2.17
C ASP A 210 -16.97 -7.31 -1.74
N THR A 211 -15.97 -6.43 -1.85
CA THR A 211 -14.59 -6.71 -1.45
C THR A 211 -14.49 -6.94 0.06
N ILE A 212 -15.10 -6.07 0.87
CA ILE A 212 -15.10 -6.21 2.34
C ILE A 212 -15.87 -7.45 2.77
N GLN A 213 -17.05 -7.72 2.20
CA GLN A 213 -17.83 -8.90 2.52
C GLN A 213 -17.07 -10.20 2.25
N THR A 214 -16.37 -10.26 1.12
CA THR A 214 -15.61 -11.45 0.74
C THR A 214 -14.35 -11.61 1.61
N ALA A 215 -13.68 -10.51 1.99
CA ALA A 215 -12.57 -10.54 2.94
C ALA A 215 -12.99 -11.08 4.32
N LEU A 216 -14.15 -10.63 4.82
CA LEU A 216 -14.75 -11.13 6.06
C LEU A 216 -15.07 -12.62 5.96
N THR A 217 -15.65 -13.06 4.85
CA THR A 217 -15.98 -14.47 4.61
C THR A 217 -14.70 -15.33 4.56
N ALA A 218 -13.66 -14.89 3.87
CA ALA A 218 -12.37 -15.58 3.84
C ALA A 218 -11.80 -15.77 5.25
N ALA A 219 -11.81 -14.72 6.05
CA ALA A 219 -11.31 -14.79 7.43
C ALA A 219 -12.16 -15.70 8.34
N GLU A 220 -13.49 -15.71 8.18
CA GLU A 220 -14.39 -16.60 8.91
C GLU A 220 -14.19 -18.07 8.55
N THR A 221 -13.84 -18.34 7.28
CA THR A 221 -13.58 -19.69 6.79
C THR A 221 -12.16 -20.19 7.06
N GLY A 222 -11.34 -19.42 7.79
CA GLY A 222 -10.08 -19.89 8.34
C GLY A 222 -8.81 -19.34 7.66
N HIS A 223 -8.94 -18.46 6.67
CA HIS A 223 -7.80 -17.88 5.94
C HIS A 223 -7.19 -16.69 6.69
N PHE A 224 -5.91 -16.45 6.48
CA PHE A 224 -5.26 -15.22 6.91
C PHE A 224 -5.37 -14.15 5.80
N VAL A 225 -6.05 -13.06 6.11
CA VAL A 225 -6.30 -11.96 5.17
C VAL A 225 -5.49 -10.74 5.56
N LEU A 226 -4.69 -10.24 4.65
CA LEU A 226 -4.00 -8.95 4.71
C LEU A 226 -4.71 -7.99 3.75
N ALA A 227 -5.05 -6.79 4.21
CA ALA A 227 -5.77 -5.84 3.37
C ALA A 227 -5.37 -4.40 3.66
N THR A 228 -5.66 -3.47 2.73
CA THR A 228 -5.48 -2.04 2.99
C THR A 228 -6.78 -1.24 2.97
N LEU A 229 -6.73 -0.12 3.69
CA LEU A 229 -7.69 0.97 3.65
C LEU A 229 -6.97 2.33 3.56
N HIS A 230 -7.72 3.40 3.29
CA HIS A 230 -7.22 4.78 3.26
C HIS A 230 -7.76 5.62 4.42
N THR A 231 -7.90 5.04 5.60
CA THR A 231 -8.33 5.72 6.83
C THR A 231 -7.12 6.19 7.64
N LYS A 232 -7.34 7.16 8.54
CA LYS A 232 -6.27 7.79 9.34
C LYS A 232 -6.03 7.11 10.68
N SER A 233 -7.02 6.38 11.19
CA SER A 233 -6.94 5.68 12.48
C SER A 233 -7.54 4.29 12.42
N ALA A 234 -7.25 3.49 13.45
CA ALA A 234 -7.82 2.15 13.61
C ALA A 234 -9.34 2.21 13.84
N ALA A 235 -9.82 3.19 14.58
CA ALA A 235 -11.26 3.39 14.81
C ALA A 235 -11.99 3.74 13.51
N ASP A 236 -11.46 4.70 12.73
CA ASP A 236 -12.03 5.06 11.43
C ASP A 236 -12.06 3.89 10.45
N SER A 237 -11.08 2.98 10.56
CA SER A 237 -11.04 1.77 9.72
C SER A 237 -12.23 0.85 9.99
N ILE A 238 -12.62 0.70 11.25
CA ILE A 238 -13.79 -0.10 11.64
C ILE A 238 -15.06 0.53 11.11
N ASP A 239 -15.25 1.83 11.31
CA ASP A 239 -16.43 2.55 10.82
C ASP A 239 -16.49 2.49 9.29
N ARG A 240 -15.36 2.71 8.60
CA ARG A 240 -15.29 2.60 7.14
C ARG A 240 -15.70 1.23 6.61
N MET A 241 -15.27 0.13 7.29
CA MET A 241 -15.66 -1.23 6.90
C MET A 241 -17.13 -1.53 7.15
N VAL A 242 -17.74 -0.88 8.14
CA VAL A 242 -19.16 -1.08 8.47
C VAL A 242 -20.07 -0.21 7.62
N ASP A 243 -19.72 1.06 7.41
CA ASP A 243 -20.60 2.07 6.83
C ASP A 243 -20.87 1.88 5.33
N VAL A 244 -20.06 1.06 4.64
CA VAL A 244 -20.35 0.68 3.24
C VAL A 244 -21.56 -0.25 3.11
N PHE A 245 -21.99 -0.87 4.23
CA PHE A 245 -23.13 -1.77 4.25
C PHE A 245 -24.43 -1.04 4.58
N PRO A 246 -25.58 -1.48 3.99
CA PRO A 246 -26.90 -1.01 4.39
C PRO A 246 -27.11 -1.20 5.91
N GLU A 247 -27.82 -0.27 6.54
CA GLU A 247 -28.07 -0.26 8.00
C GLU A 247 -28.52 -1.62 8.55
N GLY A 248 -29.40 -2.32 7.82
CA GLY A 248 -29.90 -3.63 8.22
C GLY A 248 -28.83 -4.72 8.32
N LEU A 249 -27.68 -4.56 7.66
CA LEU A 249 -26.58 -5.52 7.66
C LEU A 249 -25.43 -5.11 8.60
N GLN A 250 -25.34 -3.85 9.01
CA GLN A 250 -24.24 -3.35 9.81
C GLN A 250 -24.03 -4.10 11.12
N ARG A 251 -25.12 -4.52 11.80
CA ARG A 251 -25.01 -5.30 13.02
C ARG A 251 -24.33 -6.65 12.78
N GLN A 252 -24.66 -7.32 11.67
CA GLN A 252 -24.02 -8.58 11.29
C GLN A 252 -22.55 -8.37 10.97
N VAL A 253 -22.21 -7.34 10.22
CA VAL A 253 -20.83 -6.98 9.86
C VAL A 253 -19.99 -6.67 11.10
N ARG A 254 -20.52 -5.92 12.08
CA ARG A 254 -19.86 -5.68 13.37
C ARG A 254 -19.59 -6.98 14.12
N MET A 255 -20.51 -7.93 14.07
CA MET A 255 -20.32 -9.24 14.69
C MET A 255 -19.17 -9.99 14.00
N GLN A 256 -19.16 -10.05 12.66
CA GLN A 256 -18.11 -10.70 11.89
C GLN A 256 -16.74 -10.04 12.14
N LEU A 257 -16.64 -8.71 12.05
CA LEU A 257 -15.43 -7.96 12.37
C LEU A 257 -14.94 -8.23 13.81
N SER A 258 -15.86 -8.26 14.78
CA SER A 258 -15.48 -8.53 16.17
C SER A 258 -14.85 -9.90 16.38
N THR A 259 -15.06 -10.84 15.48
CA THR A 259 -14.51 -12.21 15.58
C THR A 259 -13.30 -12.43 14.70
N THR A 260 -13.23 -11.78 13.54
CA THR A 260 -12.20 -12.01 12.52
C THR A 260 -11.07 -10.99 12.54
N LEU A 261 -11.31 -9.74 12.97
CA LEU A 261 -10.28 -8.70 13.01
C LEU A 261 -9.24 -9.01 14.09
N VAL A 262 -7.98 -9.09 13.70
CA VAL A 262 -6.83 -9.36 14.59
C VAL A 262 -6.12 -8.07 14.97
N ALA A 263 -5.82 -7.23 13.99
CA ALA A 263 -5.14 -5.95 14.21
C ALA A 263 -5.47 -4.93 13.11
N VAL A 264 -5.31 -3.66 13.45
CA VAL A 264 -5.25 -2.55 12.50
C VAL A 264 -3.96 -1.77 12.73
N LEU A 265 -3.18 -1.58 11.67
CA LEU A 265 -1.92 -0.84 11.65
C LEU A 265 -2.09 0.42 10.81
N SER A 266 -2.20 1.58 11.43
CA SER A 266 -2.25 2.88 10.74
C SER A 266 -0.86 3.47 10.62
N GLN A 267 -0.48 3.97 9.44
CA GLN A 267 0.87 4.40 9.11
C GLN A 267 0.92 5.84 8.58
N GLN A 268 1.94 6.58 9.02
CA GLN A 268 2.32 7.87 8.46
C GLN A 268 3.83 7.91 8.22
N LEU A 269 4.27 8.40 7.07
CA LEU A 269 5.67 8.66 6.76
C LEU A 269 5.96 10.16 6.86
N LEU A 270 6.79 10.53 7.83
CA LEU A 270 7.09 11.90 8.18
C LEU A 270 8.53 12.27 7.77
N PRO A 271 8.81 13.52 7.36
CA PRO A 271 10.15 13.94 7.03
C PRO A 271 11.08 13.80 8.24
N ARG A 272 12.25 13.18 8.03
CA ARG A 272 13.28 13.09 9.08
C ARG A 272 13.86 14.46 9.37
N ARG A 273 14.31 14.63 10.61
CA ARG A 273 14.89 15.88 11.11
C ARG A 273 16.16 16.30 10.34
N ASP A 274 16.95 15.34 9.90
CA ASP A 274 18.20 15.57 9.14
C ASP A 274 17.95 15.86 7.64
N GLY A 275 16.68 15.82 7.18
CA GLY A 275 16.32 16.03 5.78
C GLY A 275 16.60 14.81 4.89
N THR A 276 17.05 13.68 5.45
CA THR A 276 17.39 12.46 4.69
C THR A 276 16.28 11.41 4.76
N GLY A 277 15.32 11.46 3.87
CA GLY A 277 14.26 10.46 3.81
C GLY A 277 13.13 10.69 4.82
N ARG A 278 12.47 9.61 5.24
CA ARG A 278 11.24 9.65 6.08
C ARG A 278 11.35 8.71 7.27
N ALA A 279 10.69 9.06 8.37
CA ALA A 279 10.50 8.22 9.55
C ALA A 279 9.07 7.69 9.57
N LEU A 280 8.89 6.43 9.95
CA LEU A 280 7.58 5.79 10.04
C LEU A 280 7.00 6.00 11.44
N ALA A 281 5.82 6.62 11.51
CA ALA A 281 4.97 6.65 12.70
C ALA A 281 3.82 5.65 12.53
N CYS A 282 3.54 4.84 13.57
CA CYS A 282 2.49 3.84 13.52
C CYS A 282 1.55 3.94 14.72
N GLU A 283 0.24 3.86 14.44
CA GLU A 283 -0.75 3.42 15.40
C GLU A 283 -0.99 1.93 15.19
N LEU A 284 -0.88 1.13 16.24
CA LEU A 284 -1.19 -0.29 16.22
C LEU A 284 -2.30 -0.60 17.21
N MET A 285 -3.43 -1.05 16.70
CA MET A 285 -4.52 -1.61 17.49
C MET A 285 -4.50 -3.13 17.42
N MET A 286 -4.08 -3.79 18.49
CA MET A 286 -4.31 -5.22 18.68
C MET A 286 -5.73 -5.43 19.21
N VAL A 287 -6.51 -6.31 18.57
CA VAL A 287 -7.94 -6.48 18.88
C VAL A 287 -8.10 -7.36 20.12
N THR A 288 -8.07 -6.71 21.28
CA THR A 288 -8.30 -7.33 22.60
C THR A 288 -9.79 -7.72 22.81
N PRO A 289 -10.13 -8.56 23.80
CA PRO A 289 -11.54 -8.84 24.14
C PRO A 289 -12.38 -7.59 24.40
N ALA A 290 -11.79 -6.56 25.02
CA ALA A 290 -12.47 -5.26 25.24
C ALA A 290 -12.80 -4.56 23.92
N ILE A 291 -11.83 -4.48 23.00
CA ILE A 291 -12.03 -3.87 21.67
C ILE A 291 -13.04 -4.68 20.86
N ARG A 292 -13.00 -6.02 20.90
CA ARG A 292 -14.01 -6.88 20.27
C ARG A 292 -15.43 -6.53 20.72
N ASN A 293 -15.62 -6.31 22.02
CA ASN A 293 -16.92 -5.93 22.55
C ASN A 293 -17.35 -4.54 22.06
N LEU A 294 -16.44 -3.56 22.03
CA LEU A 294 -16.75 -2.22 21.51
C LEU A 294 -17.15 -2.25 20.04
N ILE A 295 -16.46 -3.04 19.20
CA ILE A 295 -16.83 -3.25 17.79
C ILE A 295 -18.23 -3.83 17.68
N ARG A 296 -18.53 -4.90 18.44
CA ARG A 296 -19.82 -5.60 18.44
C ARG A 296 -20.97 -4.67 18.81
N GLU A 297 -20.76 -3.82 19.82
CA GLU A 297 -21.76 -2.89 20.33
C GLU A 297 -21.87 -1.58 19.53
N GLY A 298 -21.01 -1.37 18.50
CA GLY A 298 -20.99 -0.13 17.73
C GLY A 298 -20.48 1.09 18.51
N LYS A 299 -19.65 0.84 19.54
CA LYS A 299 -19.06 1.89 20.38
C LYS A 299 -17.68 2.32 19.92
N THR A 300 -17.53 2.52 18.61
CA THR A 300 -16.25 2.86 17.95
C THR A 300 -15.55 4.07 18.58
N PRO A 301 -16.24 5.16 19.01
CA PRO A 301 -15.58 6.29 19.65
C PRO A 301 -14.83 5.95 20.95
N GLN A 302 -15.18 4.83 21.61
CA GLN A 302 -14.52 4.40 22.84
C GLN A 302 -13.25 3.58 22.58
N ILE A 303 -13.00 3.19 21.33
CA ILE A 303 -11.83 2.37 20.95
C ILE A 303 -10.54 3.13 21.23
N ALA A 304 -10.46 4.42 20.95
CA ALA A 304 -9.26 5.23 21.21
C ALA A 304 -8.81 5.15 22.69
N GLY A 305 -9.75 5.26 23.62
CA GLY A 305 -9.46 5.11 25.06
C GLY A 305 -9.02 3.68 25.42
N SER A 306 -9.65 2.65 24.84
CA SER A 306 -9.25 1.26 25.07
C SER A 306 -7.88 0.96 24.47
N LEU A 307 -7.55 1.51 23.30
CA LEU A 307 -6.25 1.37 22.65
C LEU A 307 -5.15 1.98 23.52
N ALA A 308 -5.35 3.18 24.05
CA ALA A 308 -4.38 3.85 24.93
C ALA A 308 -4.01 3.04 26.19
N THR A 309 -4.91 2.17 26.66
CA THR A 309 -4.69 1.30 27.83
C THR A 309 -4.24 -0.12 27.48
N SER A 310 -4.12 -0.44 26.19
CA SER A 310 -3.79 -1.79 25.69
C SER A 310 -2.31 -1.98 25.33
N ALA A 311 -1.41 -1.20 25.90
CA ALA A 311 0.03 -1.29 25.62
C ALA A 311 0.63 -2.67 25.95
N SER A 312 0.13 -3.35 27.01
CA SER A 312 0.55 -4.72 27.36
C SER A 312 0.20 -5.78 26.31
N ALA A 313 -0.79 -5.47 25.43
CA ALA A 313 -1.15 -6.31 24.29
C ALA A 313 -0.37 -5.94 23.02
N GLY A 314 0.58 -5.02 23.10
CA GLY A 314 1.37 -4.53 21.96
C GLY A 314 0.76 -3.35 21.21
N SER A 315 -0.38 -2.81 21.68
CA SER A 315 -1.01 -1.64 21.04
C SER A 315 -0.21 -0.36 21.28
N VAL A 316 -0.19 0.53 20.27
CA VAL A 316 0.48 1.82 20.31
C VAL A 316 -0.43 2.88 19.68
N THR A 317 -0.64 4.02 20.35
CA THR A 317 -1.37 5.14 19.75
C THR A 317 -0.47 5.94 18.80
N MET A 318 -1.05 6.59 17.79
CA MET A 318 -0.29 7.45 16.87
C MET A 318 0.47 8.54 17.64
N ASP A 319 -0.16 9.19 18.60
CA ASP A 319 0.45 10.27 19.38
C ASP A 319 1.67 9.78 20.19
N ASN A 320 1.61 8.57 20.78
CA ASN A 320 2.75 8.00 21.47
C ASN A 320 3.90 7.64 20.53
N ALA A 321 3.60 7.16 19.32
CA ALA A 321 4.62 6.91 18.29
C ALA A 321 5.30 8.23 17.87
N LEU A 322 4.53 9.29 17.64
CA LEU A 322 5.03 10.63 17.30
C LEU A 322 5.92 11.20 18.41
N ILE A 323 5.50 11.09 19.67
CA ILE A 323 6.27 11.52 20.83
C ILE A 323 7.60 10.76 20.91
N ALA A 324 7.59 9.45 20.69
CA ALA A 324 8.79 8.63 20.70
C ALA A 324 9.78 9.06 19.61
N LEU A 325 9.32 9.25 18.37
CA LEU A 325 10.14 9.71 17.25
C LEU A 325 10.74 11.10 17.50
N ALA A 326 9.96 12.03 18.08
CA ALA A 326 10.46 13.37 18.41
C ALA A 326 11.51 13.34 19.53
N ARG A 327 11.30 12.53 20.57
CA ARG A 327 12.26 12.34 21.68
C ARG A 327 13.56 11.67 21.22
N ASN A 328 13.46 10.72 20.30
CA ASN A 328 14.63 10.08 19.67
C ASN A 328 15.34 11.00 18.67
N ARG A 329 14.78 12.17 18.37
CA ARG A 329 15.26 13.13 17.36
C ARG A 329 15.20 12.62 15.92
N ASP A 330 14.37 11.64 15.63
CA ASP A 330 14.10 11.17 14.28
C ASP A 330 13.31 12.19 13.47
N ILE A 331 12.37 12.89 14.12
CA ILE A 331 11.57 13.98 13.55
C ILE A 331 11.69 15.23 14.42
N THR A 332 11.24 16.39 13.93
CA THR A 332 11.18 17.61 14.76
C THR A 332 9.95 17.59 15.66
N SER A 333 9.99 18.34 16.80
CA SER A 333 8.80 18.52 17.65
C SER A 333 7.64 19.12 16.87
N GLN A 334 7.92 20.03 15.93
CA GLN A 334 6.86 20.64 15.10
C GLN A 334 6.22 19.59 14.18
N THR A 335 7.02 18.75 13.53
CA THR A 335 6.51 17.64 12.70
C THR A 335 5.61 16.71 13.51
N ALA A 336 5.98 16.38 14.75
CA ALA A 336 5.15 15.55 15.62
C ALA A 336 3.82 16.22 15.98
N ILE A 337 3.84 17.53 16.28
CA ILE A 337 2.64 18.32 16.62
C ILE A 337 1.69 18.42 15.41
N ASP A 338 2.23 18.65 14.20
CA ASP A 338 1.43 18.83 13.00
C ASP A 338 0.75 17.52 12.55
N ALA A 339 1.34 16.37 12.90
CA ALA A 339 0.83 15.03 12.57
C ALA A 339 -0.07 14.41 13.67
N ALA A 340 -0.20 15.07 14.82
CA ALA A 340 -0.87 14.53 16.01
C ALA A 340 -2.39 14.46 15.88
N HIS A 341 -2.98 13.41 16.49
CA HIS A 341 -4.41 13.35 16.72
C HIS A 341 -4.83 14.25 17.90
N ASP A 342 -4.13 14.18 19.04
CA ASP A 342 -4.26 15.11 20.19
C ASP A 342 -3.05 16.06 20.22
N VAL A 343 -3.23 17.21 19.55
CA VAL A 343 -2.21 18.26 19.42
C VAL A 343 -1.72 18.76 20.78
N ASP A 344 -2.61 18.92 21.77
CA ASP A 344 -2.25 19.44 23.08
C ASP A 344 -1.48 18.43 23.91
N TYR A 345 -1.82 17.16 23.82
CA TYR A 345 -1.08 16.07 24.45
C TYR A 345 0.34 15.95 23.91
N VAL A 346 0.47 15.91 22.57
CA VAL A 346 1.79 15.79 21.92
C VAL A 346 2.63 17.02 22.21
N ARG A 347 2.08 18.25 22.08
CA ARG A 347 2.79 19.51 22.37
C ARG A 347 3.37 19.57 23.79
N LYS A 348 2.63 19.10 24.79
CA LYS A 348 3.10 19.04 26.18
C LYS A 348 4.21 17.99 26.37
N SER A 349 4.20 16.92 25.58
CA SER A 349 5.06 15.75 25.74
C SER A 349 6.41 15.87 25.01
N VAL A 350 6.50 16.74 23.97
CA VAL A 350 7.72 16.91 23.12
C VAL A 350 8.46 18.25 23.39
N ARG A 351 8.06 18.99 24.43
CA ARG A 351 8.74 20.21 24.90
C ARG A 351 10.05 19.93 25.58
#